data_e2cdbc97ebce60e1c558f0fd141c221f
#
_entry.id   e2cdbc97ebce60e1c558f0fd141c221f
#
_cell.length_a   1.000
_cell.length_b   1.000
_cell.length_c   1.000
_cell.angle_alpha   90.00
_cell.angle_beta   90.00
_cell.angle_gamma   90.00
#
_symmetry.space_group_name_H-M   'P 1'
#
loop_
_entity.id
_entity.type
_entity.pdbx_description
1 polymer ?
#
loop_
_entity_poly.entity_id
_entity_poly.type
_entity_poly.pdbx_seq_one_letter_code
_entity_poly.pdbx_strand_id
1 'polypeptide(L)'
;MKLKKPIVFKKIFSTFDDDRGFLSTLDIKNLYQNLPDQNFNLTYQLISYSAKKNTFRGMHYQSEPYSQNKLIVLHAGSIIDLAVNVNNAKIDNILRVEMSAGDAILIPANYAHGFISLTDNVVLQYLMDNEYSQKNYKGLNLKKYLEREFPKLDLIISDNDKNLNEFIL
;
A
#
# COMPACT_ATOMS: atom_id res chain seq x y z
N MET A 1 -11.10 -10.61 -15.43
CA MET A 1 -11.83 -10.99 -14.17
C MET A 1 -11.59 -9.89 -13.16
N LYS A 2 -12.64 -9.33 -12.54
CA LYS A 2 -12.48 -8.21 -11.61
C LYS A 2 -11.73 -8.65 -10.35
N LEU A 3 -10.68 -7.95 -9.95
CA LEU A 3 -9.90 -8.21 -8.74
C LEU A 3 -10.81 -8.11 -7.50
N LYS A 4 -10.88 -9.17 -6.69
CA LYS A 4 -11.82 -9.24 -5.55
C LYS A 4 -11.15 -9.02 -4.20
N LYS A 5 -9.86 -9.31 -4.08
CA LYS A 5 -9.08 -9.21 -2.85
C LYS A 5 -7.62 -8.89 -3.15
N PRO A 6 -6.85 -8.31 -2.21
CA PRO A 6 -5.42 -8.07 -2.39
C PRO A 6 -4.63 -9.35 -2.70
N ILE A 7 -3.58 -9.20 -3.51
CA ILE A 7 -2.67 -10.29 -3.88
C ILE A 7 -1.24 -9.85 -3.60
N VAL A 8 -0.51 -10.68 -2.86
CA VAL A 8 0.88 -10.43 -2.50
C VAL A 8 1.81 -11.18 -3.44
N PHE A 9 2.83 -10.50 -3.92
CA PHE A 9 3.93 -11.05 -4.72
C PHE A 9 5.22 -10.94 -3.90
N LYS A 10 5.92 -12.04 -3.71
CA LYS A 10 7.16 -12.07 -2.93
C LYS A 10 8.38 -12.10 -3.83
N LYS A 11 9.42 -11.31 -3.46
CA LYS A 11 10.73 -11.33 -4.11
C LYS A 11 10.66 -11.14 -5.63
N ILE A 12 9.95 -10.09 -6.08
CA ILE A 12 9.76 -9.80 -7.52
C ILE A 12 11.02 -9.25 -8.20
N PHE A 13 12.05 -8.88 -7.44
CA PHE A 13 13.33 -8.42 -7.97
C PHE A 13 14.36 -9.55 -8.02
N SER A 14 15.20 -9.53 -9.06
CA SER A 14 16.51 -10.18 -9.06
C SER A 14 17.56 -9.14 -8.67
N THR A 15 18.27 -9.36 -7.57
CA THR A 15 19.22 -8.40 -6.99
C THR A 15 20.65 -8.91 -7.13
N PHE A 16 21.55 -8.02 -7.54
CA PHE A 16 22.97 -8.26 -7.76
C PHE A 16 23.76 -7.26 -6.92
N ASP A 17 24.52 -7.75 -5.95
CA ASP A 17 25.31 -6.95 -5.02
C ASP A 17 26.76 -6.82 -5.48
N ASP A 18 27.37 -5.63 -5.29
CA ASP A 18 28.80 -5.38 -5.44
C ASP A 18 29.29 -4.32 -4.43
N ASP A 19 30.58 -3.93 -4.46
CA ASP A 19 31.19 -2.97 -3.53
C ASP A 19 30.56 -1.55 -3.60
N ARG A 20 29.78 -1.24 -4.62
CA ARG A 20 29.06 0.04 -4.79
C ARG A 20 27.64 0.02 -4.21
N GLY A 21 27.11 -1.17 -3.85
CA GLY A 21 25.74 -1.41 -3.41
C GLY A 21 25.08 -2.52 -4.21
N PHE A 22 23.87 -2.31 -4.72
CA PHE A 22 23.16 -3.33 -5.48
C PHE A 22 22.50 -2.78 -6.76
N LEU A 23 22.33 -3.67 -7.74
CA LEU A 23 21.44 -3.49 -8.88
C LEU A 23 20.27 -4.45 -8.74
N SER A 24 19.03 -3.94 -8.79
CA SER A 24 17.83 -4.77 -8.81
C SER A 24 17.12 -4.65 -10.15
N THR A 25 16.74 -5.78 -10.73
CA THR A 25 15.96 -5.83 -11.96
C THR A 25 14.58 -6.42 -11.69
N LEU A 26 13.56 -5.87 -12.34
CA LEU A 26 12.18 -6.35 -12.31
C LEU A 26 11.76 -6.74 -13.72
N ASP A 27 11.39 -7.99 -13.94
CA ASP A 27 10.72 -8.41 -15.17
C ASP A 27 9.25 -7.95 -15.13
N ILE A 28 9.02 -6.71 -15.61
CA ILE A 28 7.70 -6.10 -15.65
C ILE A 28 6.74 -6.92 -16.52
N LYS A 29 7.20 -7.50 -17.61
CA LYS A 29 6.37 -8.32 -18.49
C LYS A 29 5.84 -9.55 -17.76
N ASN A 30 6.72 -10.24 -17.05
CA ASN A 30 6.35 -11.41 -16.25
C ASN A 30 5.38 -11.03 -15.13
N LEU A 31 5.66 -9.93 -14.41
CA LEU A 31 4.78 -9.43 -13.35
C LEU A 31 3.38 -9.13 -13.90
N TYR A 32 3.26 -8.38 -15.00
CA TYR A 32 1.97 -8.01 -15.60
C TYR A 32 1.21 -9.24 -16.14
N GLN A 33 1.88 -10.23 -16.73
CA GLN A 33 1.25 -11.46 -17.20
C GLN A 33 0.63 -12.28 -16.06
N ASN A 34 1.17 -12.15 -14.84
CA ASN A 34 0.67 -12.82 -13.65
C ASN A 34 -0.36 -11.99 -12.86
N LEU A 35 -0.69 -10.76 -13.30
CA LEU A 35 -1.80 -10.02 -12.72
C LEU A 35 -3.13 -10.68 -13.12
N PRO A 36 -4.06 -10.84 -12.18
CA PRO A 36 -5.36 -11.47 -12.45
C PRO A 36 -6.26 -10.61 -13.33
N ASP A 37 -6.01 -9.29 -13.39
CA ASP A 37 -6.70 -8.36 -14.26
C ASP A 37 -5.76 -7.90 -15.39
N GLN A 38 -5.97 -8.49 -16.59
CA GLN A 38 -5.20 -8.15 -17.79
C GLN A 38 -5.50 -6.74 -18.31
N ASN A 39 -6.49 -6.05 -17.75
CA ASN A 39 -6.86 -4.66 -18.08
C ASN A 39 -6.19 -3.64 -17.15
N PHE A 40 -5.26 -4.05 -16.30
CA PHE A 40 -4.49 -3.09 -15.49
C PHE A 40 -3.66 -2.19 -16.42
N ASN A 41 -4.17 -0.98 -16.69
CA ASN A 41 -3.53 -0.01 -17.56
C ASN A 41 -2.89 1.07 -16.69
N LEU A 42 -1.56 1.07 -16.59
CA LEU A 42 -0.83 2.05 -15.80
C LEU A 42 -1.13 3.48 -16.29
N THR A 43 -1.80 4.25 -15.44
CA THR A 43 -2.23 5.62 -15.73
C THR A 43 -1.53 6.64 -14.84
N TYR A 44 -1.33 6.32 -13.56
CA TYR A 44 -0.75 7.22 -12.58
C TYR A 44 0.25 6.50 -11.68
N GLN A 45 1.33 7.18 -11.30
CA GLN A 45 2.30 6.64 -10.35
C GLN A 45 2.74 7.68 -9.33
N LEU A 46 3.16 7.23 -8.16
CA LEU A 46 3.81 8.03 -7.15
C LEU A 46 4.85 7.22 -6.37
N ILE A 47 5.79 7.92 -5.75
CA ILE A 47 6.76 7.35 -4.83
C ILE A 47 6.51 7.95 -3.45
N SER A 48 6.48 7.09 -2.43
CA SER A 48 6.38 7.46 -1.03
C SER A 48 7.69 7.13 -0.33
N TYR A 49 8.25 8.12 0.36
CA TYR A 49 9.42 7.94 1.23
C TYR A 49 9.04 8.20 2.69
N SER A 50 9.35 7.28 3.57
CA SER A 50 9.21 7.41 5.01
C SER A 50 10.59 7.33 5.65
N ALA A 51 11.09 8.46 6.14
CA ALA A 51 12.44 8.58 6.69
C ALA A 51 12.62 7.80 7.99
N LYS A 52 11.54 7.68 8.79
CA LYS A 52 11.60 7.10 10.14
C LYS A 52 10.73 5.86 10.26
N LYS A 53 11.22 4.89 11.00
CA LYS A 53 10.46 3.77 11.55
C LYS A 53 9.20 4.27 12.29
N ASN A 54 8.20 3.42 12.38
CA ASN A 54 6.90 3.71 13.01
C ASN A 54 6.10 4.83 12.32
N THR A 55 6.43 5.20 11.07
CA THR A 55 5.57 6.10 10.29
C THR A 55 4.35 5.32 9.80
N PHE A 56 3.15 5.79 10.12
CA PHE A 56 1.90 5.31 9.55
C PHE A 56 1.43 6.28 8.46
N ARG A 57 1.01 5.74 7.32
CA ARG A 57 0.35 6.47 6.24
C ARG A 57 -0.91 5.73 5.82
N GLY A 58 -2.04 6.39 5.85
CA GLY A 58 -3.30 5.77 5.45
C GLY A 58 -4.46 6.07 6.41
N MET A 59 -5.53 5.39 6.20
CA MET A 59 -5.89 4.55 5.05
C MET A 59 -6.49 5.41 3.94
N HIS A 60 -6.05 5.21 2.71
CA HIS A 60 -6.47 6.06 1.59
C HIS A 60 -7.05 5.24 0.43
N TYR A 61 -8.08 5.80 -0.21
CA TYR A 61 -8.69 5.27 -1.43
C TYR A 61 -9.29 6.40 -2.26
N GLN A 62 -9.71 6.13 -3.47
CA GLN A 62 -10.54 7.02 -4.26
C GLN A 62 -11.91 6.38 -4.52
N SER A 63 -12.96 7.21 -4.45
CA SER A 63 -14.32 6.80 -4.82
C SER A 63 -14.52 6.83 -6.34
N GLU A 64 -15.54 6.11 -6.82
CA GLU A 64 -15.94 6.18 -8.23
C GLU A 64 -16.21 7.61 -8.69
N PRO A 65 -15.96 7.97 -9.95
CA PRO A 65 -15.41 7.09 -11.03
C PRO A 65 -13.88 6.99 -11.06
N TYR A 66 -13.19 7.53 -10.07
CA TYR A 66 -11.72 7.59 -9.97
C TYR A 66 -11.12 6.51 -9.05
N SER A 67 -11.88 5.47 -8.75
CA SER A 67 -11.36 4.34 -7.98
C SER A 67 -10.18 3.67 -8.70
N GLN A 68 -9.15 3.25 -7.94
CA GLN A 68 -7.88 2.78 -8.50
C GLN A 68 -7.52 1.40 -7.96
N ASN A 69 -7.23 0.44 -8.84
CA ASN A 69 -6.38 -0.67 -8.47
C ASN A 69 -4.94 -0.14 -8.29
N LYS A 70 -4.24 -0.62 -7.27
CA LYS A 70 -2.91 -0.14 -6.93
C LYS A 70 -1.95 -1.32 -6.85
N LEU A 71 -0.97 -1.38 -7.74
CA LEU A 71 0.19 -2.25 -7.57
C LEU A 71 1.25 -1.47 -6.80
N ILE A 72 1.54 -1.93 -5.59
CA ILE A 72 2.46 -1.26 -4.67
C ILE A 72 3.73 -2.11 -4.58
N VAL A 73 4.87 -1.50 -4.85
CA VAL A 73 6.19 -2.14 -4.86
C VAL A 73 7.04 -1.55 -3.75
N LEU A 74 7.58 -2.40 -2.88
CA LEU A 74 8.48 -2.00 -1.81
C LEU A 74 9.93 -2.09 -2.28
N HIS A 75 10.56 -0.94 -2.49
CA HIS A 75 11.95 -0.83 -2.97
C HIS A 75 12.98 -0.88 -1.86
N ALA A 76 12.68 -0.33 -0.68
CA ALA A 76 13.60 -0.30 0.45
C ALA A 76 12.85 -0.41 1.77
N GLY A 77 13.48 -1.04 2.75
CA GLY A 77 12.98 -1.22 4.11
C GLY A 77 11.99 -2.37 4.27
N SER A 78 11.21 -2.32 5.35
CA SER A 78 10.14 -3.27 5.66
C SER A 78 8.93 -2.54 6.26
N ILE A 79 7.74 -3.11 6.03
CA ILE A 79 6.46 -2.52 6.45
C ILE A 79 5.49 -3.58 6.96
N ILE A 80 4.49 -3.15 7.71
CA ILE A 80 3.21 -3.82 7.84
C ILE A 80 2.24 -3.11 6.90
N ASP A 81 1.83 -3.79 5.84
CA ASP A 81 0.82 -3.31 4.88
C ASP A 81 -0.58 -3.63 5.41
N LEU A 82 -1.49 -2.67 5.26
CA LEU A 82 -2.87 -2.75 5.73
C LEU A 82 -3.83 -2.44 4.58
N ALA A 83 -4.84 -3.30 4.40
CA ALA A 83 -5.87 -3.09 3.39
C ALA A 83 -7.25 -3.52 3.91
N VAL A 84 -8.29 -2.73 3.60
CA VAL A 84 -9.67 -3.06 3.98
C VAL A 84 -10.64 -2.70 2.86
N ASN A 85 -11.59 -3.60 2.58
CA ASN A 85 -12.64 -3.35 1.61
C ASN A 85 -13.60 -2.27 2.12
N VAL A 86 -13.73 -1.14 1.42
CA VAL A 86 -14.54 0.00 1.85
C VAL A 86 -16.04 -0.28 1.85
N ASN A 87 -16.51 -1.25 1.06
CA ASN A 87 -17.92 -1.64 1.01
C ASN A 87 -18.35 -2.56 2.17
N ASN A 88 -17.38 -3.16 2.86
CA ASN A 88 -17.60 -4.02 4.03
C ASN A 88 -16.48 -3.79 5.04
N ALA A 89 -16.24 -2.53 5.34
CA ALA A 89 -15.17 -2.11 6.21
C ALA A 89 -15.54 -2.44 7.66
N LYS A 90 -14.81 -3.42 8.22
CA LYS A 90 -14.85 -3.81 9.63
C LYS A 90 -13.43 -4.01 10.11
N ILE A 91 -13.22 -3.81 11.40
CA ILE A 91 -11.88 -3.93 12.00
C ILE A 91 -11.29 -5.34 11.81
N ASP A 92 -12.15 -6.38 11.91
CA ASP A 92 -11.74 -7.78 11.76
C ASP A 92 -11.49 -8.18 10.29
N ASN A 93 -11.86 -7.31 9.34
CA ASN A 93 -11.65 -7.52 7.90
C ASN A 93 -10.40 -6.81 7.39
N ILE A 94 -9.60 -6.17 8.26
CA ILE A 94 -8.35 -5.52 7.86
C ILE A 94 -7.34 -6.61 7.55
N LEU A 95 -6.94 -6.70 6.28
CA LEU A 95 -5.81 -7.51 5.87
C LEU A 95 -4.53 -6.89 6.44
N ARG A 96 -3.68 -7.70 7.04
CA ARG A 96 -2.36 -7.34 7.53
C ARG A 96 -1.32 -8.23 6.89
N VAL A 97 -0.31 -7.63 6.25
CA VAL A 97 0.78 -8.37 5.58
C VAL A 97 2.12 -7.72 5.91
N GLU A 98 3.08 -8.53 6.36
CA GLU A 98 4.47 -8.08 6.47
C GLU A 98 5.15 -8.17 5.10
N MET A 99 5.79 -7.07 4.69
CA MET A 99 6.50 -6.95 3.43
C MET A 99 7.92 -6.43 3.67
N SER A 100 8.83 -6.90 2.83
CA SER A 100 10.23 -6.47 2.79
C SER A 100 10.59 -5.98 1.40
N ALA A 101 11.70 -5.27 1.26
CA ALA A 101 12.20 -4.82 -0.04
C ALA A 101 12.22 -5.96 -1.06
N GLY A 102 11.69 -5.71 -2.24
CA GLY A 102 11.49 -6.71 -3.29
C GLY A 102 10.11 -7.38 -3.29
N ASP A 103 9.24 -7.11 -2.31
CA ASP A 103 7.85 -7.57 -2.34
C ASP A 103 6.95 -6.54 -3.03
N ALA A 104 5.80 -7.01 -3.53
CA ALA A 104 4.73 -6.15 -4.03
C ALA A 104 3.36 -6.65 -3.58
N ILE A 105 2.38 -5.75 -3.59
CA ILE A 105 0.98 -6.08 -3.34
C ILE A 105 0.07 -5.37 -4.34
N LEU A 106 -0.87 -6.10 -4.92
CA LEU A 106 -1.93 -5.56 -5.76
C LEU A 106 -3.19 -5.37 -4.92
N ILE A 107 -3.61 -4.13 -4.74
CA ILE A 107 -4.78 -3.72 -3.95
C ILE A 107 -5.94 -3.37 -4.89
N PRO A 108 -7.13 -3.99 -4.74
CA PRO A 108 -8.31 -3.66 -5.55
C PRO A 108 -8.79 -2.21 -5.34
N ALA A 109 -9.46 -1.66 -6.35
CA ALA A 109 -9.98 -0.29 -6.36
C ALA A 109 -10.96 0.03 -5.21
N ASN A 110 -11.66 -0.98 -4.71
CA ASN A 110 -12.61 -0.83 -3.59
C ASN A 110 -11.96 -1.08 -2.22
N TYR A 111 -10.63 -0.97 -2.12
CA TYR A 111 -9.91 -1.09 -0.84
C TYR A 111 -9.27 0.24 -0.44
N ALA A 112 -9.44 0.61 0.83
CA ALA A 112 -8.58 1.57 1.48
C ALA A 112 -7.27 0.88 1.86
N HIS A 113 -6.16 1.58 1.67
CA HIS A 113 -4.80 1.09 1.85
C HIS A 113 -3.99 2.02 2.75
N GLY A 114 -3.13 1.45 3.56
CA GLY A 114 -2.14 2.13 4.38
C GLY A 114 -1.02 1.20 4.82
N PHE A 115 -0.01 1.75 5.48
CA PHE A 115 1.11 0.94 5.98
C PHE A 115 1.76 1.56 7.21
N ILE A 116 2.46 0.73 7.99
CA ILE A 116 3.37 1.14 9.07
C ILE A 116 4.79 0.77 8.66
N SER A 117 5.73 1.72 8.67
CA SER A 117 7.15 1.43 8.46
C SER A 117 7.75 0.70 9.66
N LEU A 118 8.44 -0.42 9.42
CA LEU A 118 9.15 -1.21 10.44
C LEU A 118 10.64 -0.86 10.53
N THR A 119 11.16 -0.16 9.51
CA THR A 119 12.54 0.34 9.44
C THR A 119 12.54 1.82 9.10
N ASP A 120 13.69 2.46 9.24
CA ASP A 120 13.95 3.74 8.62
C ASP A 120 14.11 3.61 7.10
N ASN A 121 13.99 4.73 6.38
CA ASN A 121 14.25 4.83 4.94
C ASN A 121 13.40 3.88 4.08
N VAL A 122 12.11 3.78 4.36
CA VAL A 122 11.17 2.98 3.57
C VAL A 122 10.82 3.71 2.28
N VAL A 123 10.94 3.02 1.14
CA VAL A 123 10.59 3.53 -0.20
C VAL A 123 9.55 2.62 -0.85
N LEU A 124 8.38 3.16 -1.14
CA LEU A 124 7.28 2.50 -1.84
C LEU A 124 7.00 3.22 -3.17
N GLN A 125 6.76 2.43 -4.21
CA GLN A 125 6.23 2.92 -5.48
C GLN A 125 4.80 2.40 -5.64
N TYR A 126 3.91 3.29 -6.05
CA TYR A 126 2.52 2.99 -6.36
C TYR A 126 2.31 3.13 -7.86
N LEU A 127 1.82 2.10 -8.48
CA LEU A 127 1.43 2.04 -9.89
C LEU A 127 -0.10 1.85 -9.91
N MET A 128 -0.82 2.78 -10.53
CA MET A 128 -2.28 2.85 -10.46
C MET A 128 -2.90 2.91 -11.85
N ASP A 129 -4.07 2.27 -12.00
CA ASP A 129 -4.76 2.10 -13.28
C ASP A 129 -5.81 3.19 -13.57
N ASN A 130 -5.87 4.24 -12.76
CA ASN A 130 -6.76 5.38 -12.97
C ASN A 130 -6.09 6.68 -12.51
N GLU A 131 -6.64 7.82 -12.90
CA GLU A 131 -6.14 9.15 -12.58
C GLU A 131 -6.31 9.51 -11.10
N TYR A 132 -5.49 10.44 -10.62
CA TYR A 132 -5.68 11.05 -9.31
C TYR A 132 -6.77 12.12 -9.38
N SER A 133 -7.71 12.07 -8.43
CA SER A 133 -8.75 13.08 -8.24
C SER A 133 -8.84 13.48 -6.78
N GLN A 134 -8.41 14.70 -6.47
CA GLN A 134 -8.49 15.22 -5.09
C GLN A 134 -9.93 15.25 -4.56
N LYS A 135 -10.92 15.54 -5.40
CA LYS A 135 -12.36 15.55 -5.04
C LYS A 135 -12.84 14.15 -4.61
N ASN A 136 -12.29 13.10 -5.23
CA ASN A 136 -12.66 11.71 -4.97
C ASN A 136 -11.74 11.02 -3.97
N TYR A 137 -10.67 11.70 -3.53
CA TYR A 137 -9.77 11.19 -2.52
C TYR A 137 -10.46 11.10 -1.17
N LYS A 138 -10.42 9.92 -0.56
CA LYS A 138 -11.07 9.57 0.71
C LYS A 138 -10.10 8.84 1.61
N GLY A 139 -10.42 8.83 2.89
CA GLY A 139 -9.64 8.05 3.85
C GLY A 139 -10.48 7.55 5.02
N LEU A 140 -9.90 6.60 5.76
CA LEU A 140 -10.45 6.02 6.97
C LEU A 140 -9.44 6.18 8.10
N ASN A 141 -9.86 6.75 9.22
CA ASN A 141 -9.02 6.87 10.41
C ASN A 141 -8.99 5.54 11.16
N LEU A 142 -7.82 4.94 11.27
CA LEU A 142 -7.61 3.67 11.98
C LEU A 142 -7.16 3.83 13.43
N LYS A 143 -7.28 4.99 14.06
CA LYS A 143 -6.74 5.25 15.40
C LYS A 143 -7.03 4.11 16.38
N LYS A 144 -8.29 3.74 16.55
CA LYS A 144 -8.71 2.66 17.49
C LYS A 144 -8.08 1.31 17.17
N TYR A 145 -7.98 0.96 15.87
CA TYR A 145 -7.31 -0.27 15.44
C TYR A 145 -5.82 -0.23 15.77
N LEU A 146 -5.15 0.87 15.46
CA LEU A 146 -3.72 1.04 15.69
C LEU A 146 -3.38 0.99 17.18
N GLU A 147 -4.17 1.64 18.03
CA GLU A 147 -4.01 1.60 19.49
C GLU A 147 -4.22 0.19 20.06
N ARG A 148 -5.15 -0.58 19.51
CA ARG A 148 -5.42 -1.96 19.93
C ARG A 148 -4.34 -2.93 19.47
N GLU A 149 -3.98 -2.90 18.19
CA GLU A 149 -3.09 -3.90 17.58
C GLU A 149 -1.61 -3.57 17.76
N PHE A 150 -1.27 -2.30 17.94
CA PHE A 150 0.10 -1.82 18.05
C PHE A 150 0.31 -0.91 19.29
N PRO A 151 -0.14 -1.29 20.50
CA PRO A 151 -0.15 -0.43 21.68
C PRO A 151 1.25 0.01 22.16
N LYS A 152 2.29 -0.69 21.68
CA LYS A 152 3.69 -0.40 22.06
C LYS A 152 4.43 0.47 21.05
N LEU A 153 3.79 0.81 19.91
CA LEU A 153 4.41 1.64 18.88
C LEU A 153 4.04 3.09 19.09
N ASP A 154 5.05 3.94 19.21
CA ASP A 154 4.88 5.38 19.09
C ASP A 154 4.83 5.75 17.60
N LEU A 155 3.60 5.85 17.06
CA LEU A 155 3.38 6.03 15.64
C LEU A 155 3.48 7.49 15.22
N ILE A 156 4.26 7.75 14.19
CA ILE A 156 4.32 9.04 13.50
C ILE A 156 3.20 9.09 12.48
N ILE A 157 2.18 9.91 12.70
CA ILE A 157 1.00 10.06 11.86
C ILE A 157 0.83 11.53 11.49
N SER A 158 0.59 11.83 10.21
CA SER A 158 0.32 13.20 9.76
C SER A 158 -1.00 13.73 10.32
N ASP A 159 -1.12 15.05 10.47
CA ASP A 159 -2.37 15.65 10.92
C ASP A 159 -3.53 15.41 9.94
N ASN A 160 -3.23 15.33 8.65
CA ASN A 160 -4.22 14.94 7.66
C ASN A 160 -4.80 13.54 7.92
N ASP A 161 -3.93 12.55 8.22
CA ASP A 161 -4.37 11.18 8.48
C ASP A 161 -5.09 11.05 9.82
N LYS A 162 -4.70 11.83 10.84
CA LYS A 162 -5.41 11.90 12.13
C LYS A 162 -6.83 12.45 11.99
N ASN A 163 -7.06 13.35 11.04
CA ASN A 163 -8.33 14.03 10.81
C ASN A 163 -9.22 13.34 9.74
N LEU A 164 -8.85 12.17 9.26
CA LEU A 164 -9.70 11.36 8.40
C LEU A 164 -10.99 10.95 9.14
N ASN A 165 -12.06 10.68 8.38
CA ASN A 165 -13.31 10.18 8.95
C ASN A 165 -13.07 8.92 9.79
N GLU A 166 -13.64 8.90 10.99
CA GLU A 166 -13.49 7.77 11.90
C GLU A 166 -14.01 6.49 11.25
N PHE A 167 -13.21 5.44 11.33
CA PHE A 167 -13.61 4.09 10.94
C PHE A 167 -14.65 3.61 11.97
N ILE A 168 -15.92 3.60 11.60
CA ILE A 168 -16.99 3.13 12.47
C ILE A 168 -16.85 1.60 12.59
N LEU A 169 -16.63 1.16 13.80
CA LEU A 169 -16.48 -0.24 14.19
C LEU A 169 -17.80 -1.01 14.13
#